data_3bf77f09d9d478ae7c5fa8b62d89a8f5
#
_entry.id   3bf77f09d9d478ae7c5fa8b62d89a8f5
#
_cell.length_a   1.000
_cell.length_b   1.000
_cell.length_c   1.000
_cell.angle_alpha   90.00
_cell.angle_beta   90.00
_cell.angle_gamma   90.00
#
_symmetry.space_group_name_H-M   'P 1'
#
loop_
_entity.id
_entity.type
_entity.pdbx_description
1 polymer ?
#
loop_
_entity_poly.entity_id
_entity_poly.type
_entity_poly.pdbx_seq_one_letter_code
_entity_poly.pdbx_strand_id
1 'polypeptide(L)'
;VFLATFLIFTEQRKGDSSGFENISVQEAKGMVEKDNVFILDVRTLDEFNSSHIKGATLIPVSNTSGSNLSSDRLLEARIDEVPRKKILVYCRSGRRSVSASTMLVDAGYSEVYNMAGGINAWIDAGYPVVSSEYIETDDGSRD
;
A
#
# COMPACT_ATOMS: atom_id res chain seq x y z
N VAL A 1 34.87 -40.06 11.15
CA VAL A 1 33.63 -39.69 10.45
C VAL A 1 32.93 -38.62 11.26
N PHE A 2 33.09 -37.36 10.91
CA PHE A 2 32.40 -36.25 11.55
C PHE A 2 31.06 -36.04 10.83
N LEU A 3 29.96 -36.42 11.48
CA LEU A 3 28.60 -36.01 11.10
C LEU A 3 28.42 -34.55 11.57
N ALA A 4 28.53 -33.61 10.63
CA ALA A 4 28.09 -32.24 10.85
C ALA A 4 26.56 -32.22 10.81
N THR A 5 25.94 -32.21 11.97
CA THR A 5 24.51 -31.91 12.10
C THR A 5 24.33 -30.44 11.77
N PHE A 6 23.88 -30.15 10.56
CA PHE A 6 23.37 -28.83 10.19
C PHE A 6 22.05 -28.63 10.94
N LEU A 7 22.09 -27.85 12.03
CA LEU A 7 20.89 -27.30 12.64
C LEU A 7 20.38 -26.19 11.73
N ILE A 8 19.39 -26.52 10.92
CA ILE A 8 18.61 -25.49 10.20
C ILE A 8 17.72 -24.83 11.24
N PHE A 9 18.13 -23.66 11.72
CA PHE A 9 17.24 -22.76 12.43
C PHE A 9 16.24 -22.21 11.40
N THR A 10 15.10 -22.87 11.26
CA THR A 10 13.93 -22.21 10.74
C THR A 10 13.44 -21.29 11.85
N GLU A 11 13.77 -20.00 11.77
CA GLU A 11 13.02 -19.00 12.50
C GLU A 11 11.57 -19.13 12.04
N GLN A 12 10.77 -19.81 12.85
CA GLN A 12 9.33 -19.66 12.73
C GLN A 12 9.03 -18.25 13.18
N ARG A 13 8.93 -17.33 12.21
CA ARG A 13 8.22 -16.09 12.42
C ARG A 13 6.85 -16.50 12.96
N LYS A 14 6.56 -16.14 14.20
CA LYS A 14 5.23 -16.21 14.76
C LYS A 14 4.35 -15.45 13.78
N GLY A 15 3.68 -16.18 12.89
CA GLY A 15 2.75 -15.57 11.96
C GLY A 15 1.69 -14.88 12.79
N ASP A 16 1.64 -13.56 12.71
CA ASP A 16 0.46 -12.82 13.09
C ASP A 16 -0.69 -13.51 12.36
N SER A 17 -1.73 -13.90 13.10
CA SER A 17 -2.89 -14.61 12.57
C SER A 17 -3.71 -13.78 11.56
N SER A 18 -3.27 -12.57 11.27
CA SER A 18 -3.91 -11.62 10.34
C SER A 18 -3.84 -12.04 8.86
N GLY A 19 -2.88 -12.91 8.50
CA GLY A 19 -2.67 -13.34 7.10
C GLY A 19 -1.98 -12.32 6.19
N PHE A 20 -1.69 -11.12 6.66
CA PHE A 20 -0.81 -10.14 6.01
C PHE A 20 0.41 -9.85 6.89
N GLU A 21 1.45 -9.30 6.30
CA GLU A 21 2.67 -8.94 7.01
C GLU A 21 2.78 -7.43 7.18
N ASN A 22 3.09 -6.98 8.41
CA ASN A 22 3.47 -5.60 8.66
C ASN A 22 4.96 -5.44 8.39
N ILE A 23 5.31 -4.51 7.53
CA ILE A 23 6.70 -4.21 7.19
C ILE A 23 7.04 -2.73 7.46
N SER A 24 8.30 -2.46 7.69
CA SER A 24 8.81 -1.10 7.84
C SER A 24 8.84 -0.37 6.50
N VAL A 25 8.94 0.96 6.53
CA VAL A 25 9.13 1.75 5.30
C VAL A 25 10.46 1.43 4.62
N GLN A 26 11.49 1.01 5.37
CA GLN A 26 12.77 0.59 4.83
C GLN A 26 12.63 -0.72 4.03
N GLU A 27 11.91 -1.70 4.55
CA GLU A 27 11.59 -2.94 3.85
C GLU A 27 10.70 -2.67 2.64
N ALA A 28 9.69 -1.80 2.79
CA ALA A 28 8.82 -1.39 1.68
C ALA A 28 9.61 -0.71 0.56
N LYS A 29 10.57 0.15 0.89
CA LYS A 29 11.44 0.81 -0.09
C LYS A 29 12.22 -0.21 -0.92
N GLY A 30 12.81 -1.21 -0.26
CA GLY A 30 13.52 -2.30 -0.94
C GLY A 30 12.59 -3.12 -1.83
N MET A 31 11.37 -3.38 -1.39
CA MET A 31 10.37 -4.11 -2.15
C MET A 31 9.94 -3.34 -3.41
N VAL A 32 9.71 -2.05 -3.31
CA VAL A 32 9.35 -1.19 -4.45
C VAL A 32 10.47 -1.13 -5.50
N GLU A 33 11.72 -1.12 -5.06
CA GLU A 33 12.88 -1.04 -5.95
C GLU A 33 13.24 -2.36 -6.63
N LYS A 34 13.03 -3.49 -5.96
CA LYS A 34 13.56 -4.79 -6.41
C LYS A 34 12.50 -5.75 -6.90
N ASP A 35 11.30 -5.65 -6.37
CA ASP A 35 10.22 -6.60 -6.63
C ASP A 35 9.21 -6.00 -7.60
N ASN A 36 8.56 -6.88 -8.36
CA ASN A 36 7.39 -6.49 -9.14
C ASN A 36 6.16 -6.47 -8.22
N VAL A 37 6.04 -5.41 -7.42
CA VAL A 37 4.98 -5.24 -6.44
C VAL A 37 3.90 -4.28 -6.98
N PHE A 38 2.64 -4.60 -6.68
CA PHE A 38 1.54 -3.67 -6.88
C PHE A 38 1.40 -2.78 -5.64
N ILE A 39 1.50 -1.48 -5.82
CA ILE A 39 1.42 -0.51 -4.72
C ILE A 39 0.00 0.03 -4.65
N LEU A 40 -0.69 -0.25 -3.56
CA LEU A 40 -2.07 0.16 -3.32
C LEU A 40 -2.14 1.26 -2.28
N ASP A 41 -2.53 2.45 -2.72
CA ASP A 41 -2.86 3.59 -1.86
C ASP A 41 -4.36 3.55 -1.55
N VAL A 42 -4.70 3.45 -0.28
CA VAL A 42 -6.11 3.31 0.15
C VAL A 42 -6.67 4.58 0.81
N ARG A 43 -5.99 5.70 0.58
CA ARG A 43 -6.39 7.02 1.11
C ARG A 43 -7.45 7.69 0.25
N THR A 44 -7.73 8.94 0.50
CA THR A 44 -8.61 9.77 -0.32
C THR A 44 -7.88 10.33 -1.55
N LEU A 45 -8.64 10.78 -2.54
CA LEU A 45 -8.11 11.41 -3.73
C LEU A 45 -7.30 12.66 -3.40
N ASP A 46 -7.78 13.50 -2.47
CA ASP A 46 -7.06 14.73 -2.08
C ASP A 46 -5.70 14.41 -1.45
N GLU A 47 -5.64 13.40 -0.59
CA GLU A 47 -4.38 12.94 -0.02
C GLU A 47 -3.43 12.40 -1.10
N PHE A 48 -3.94 11.60 -2.02
CA PHE A 48 -3.17 11.05 -3.14
C PHE A 48 -2.61 12.15 -4.06
N ASN A 49 -3.43 13.13 -4.40
CA ASN A 49 -3.00 14.26 -5.24
C ASN A 49 -1.93 15.12 -4.57
N SER A 50 -2.01 15.29 -3.26
CA SER A 50 -1.00 16.05 -2.50
C SER A 50 0.36 15.36 -2.53
N SER A 51 0.41 14.07 -2.27
CA SER A 51 1.63 13.26 -2.40
C SER A 51 1.29 11.77 -2.36
N HIS A 52 1.99 10.98 -3.16
CA HIS A 52 1.88 9.52 -3.15
C HIS A 52 3.20 8.87 -3.57
N ILE A 53 3.33 7.60 -3.33
CA ILE A 53 4.48 6.82 -3.81
C ILE A 53 4.33 6.61 -5.31
N LYS A 54 5.39 6.91 -6.06
CA LYS A 54 5.38 6.76 -7.52
C LYS A 54 4.98 5.34 -7.93
N GLY A 55 4.02 5.24 -8.84
CA GLY A 55 3.49 3.97 -9.32
C GLY A 55 2.35 3.40 -8.49
N ALA A 56 1.94 4.07 -7.41
CA ALA A 56 0.79 3.66 -6.62
C ALA A 56 -0.53 3.82 -7.40
N THR A 57 -1.43 2.85 -7.20
CA THR A 57 -2.81 2.93 -7.66
C THR A 57 -3.70 3.30 -6.48
N LEU A 58 -4.56 4.28 -6.65
CA LEU A 58 -5.50 4.74 -5.63
C LEU A 58 -6.81 3.94 -5.71
N ILE A 59 -7.15 3.24 -4.65
CA ILE A 59 -8.48 2.69 -4.40
C ILE A 59 -8.82 2.95 -2.94
N PRO A 60 -9.62 3.98 -2.63
CA PRO A 60 -9.94 4.32 -1.25
C PRO A 60 -10.65 3.17 -0.51
N VAL A 61 -10.22 2.89 0.72
CA VAL A 61 -10.85 1.82 1.52
C VAL A 61 -12.12 2.31 2.22
N SER A 62 -12.20 3.59 2.51
CA SER A 62 -13.33 4.19 3.22
C SER A 62 -13.47 5.67 2.92
N ASN A 63 -14.64 6.22 3.20
CA ASN A 63 -14.83 7.66 3.26
C ASN A 63 -14.24 8.20 4.56
N THR A 64 -13.44 9.24 4.45
CA THR A 64 -12.94 10.03 5.57
C THR A 64 -13.42 11.48 5.43
N SER A 65 -13.09 12.31 6.38
CA SER A 65 -13.46 13.73 6.35
C SER A 65 -13.14 14.38 5.00
N GLY A 66 -14.14 14.95 4.34
CA GLY A 66 -14.04 15.57 3.03
C GLY A 66 -14.22 14.63 1.83
N SER A 67 -14.35 13.32 2.05
CA SER A 67 -14.65 12.33 1.01
C SER A 67 -16.10 11.85 1.11
N ASN A 68 -16.79 11.74 -0.01
CA ASN A 68 -18.17 11.26 -0.09
C ASN A 68 -18.37 10.39 -1.34
N LEU A 69 -17.61 9.29 -1.40
CA LEU A 69 -17.73 8.31 -2.47
C LEU A 69 -18.89 7.37 -2.20
N SER A 70 -19.61 6.97 -3.25
CA SER A 70 -20.55 5.85 -3.19
C SER A 70 -19.80 4.54 -2.94
N SER A 71 -20.48 3.56 -2.34
CA SER A 71 -19.86 2.29 -1.93
C SER A 71 -19.20 1.51 -3.06
N ASP A 72 -19.72 1.64 -4.29
CA ASP A 72 -19.16 1.02 -5.49
C ASP A 72 -17.78 1.59 -5.90
N ARG A 73 -17.38 2.73 -5.30
CA ARG A 73 -16.09 3.37 -5.53
C ARG A 73 -15.03 3.01 -4.49
N LEU A 74 -15.41 2.27 -3.45
CA LEU A 74 -14.52 1.85 -2.37
C LEU A 74 -13.92 0.46 -2.64
N LEU A 75 -12.83 0.16 -1.94
CA LEU A 75 -12.04 -1.06 -2.15
C LEU A 75 -12.88 -2.33 -2.07
N GLU A 76 -13.82 -2.45 -1.14
CA GLU A 76 -14.64 -3.64 -0.95
C GLU A 76 -15.36 -4.04 -2.25
N ALA A 77 -15.95 -3.07 -2.95
CA ALA A 77 -16.63 -3.30 -4.23
C ALA A 77 -15.66 -3.44 -5.41
N ARG A 78 -14.43 -2.99 -5.26
CA ARG A 78 -13.41 -2.92 -6.31
C ARG A 78 -12.24 -3.89 -6.09
N ILE A 79 -12.40 -4.83 -5.18
CA ILE A 79 -11.33 -5.74 -4.76
C ILE A 79 -10.74 -6.51 -5.95
N ASP A 80 -11.57 -6.88 -6.92
CA ASP A 80 -11.14 -7.64 -8.10
C ASP A 80 -10.31 -6.81 -9.10
N GLU A 81 -10.24 -5.50 -8.94
CA GLU A 81 -9.33 -4.62 -9.72
C GLU A 81 -7.88 -4.74 -9.25
N VAL A 82 -7.65 -5.28 -8.04
CA VAL A 82 -6.31 -5.50 -7.51
C VAL A 82 -5.75 -6.80 -8.11
N PRO A 83 -4.59 -6.77 -8.78
CA PRO A 83 -4.03 -7.98 -9.40
C PRO A 83 -3.59 -9.01 -8.36
N ARG A 84 -3.67 -10.30 -8.73
CA ARG A 84 -3.26 -11.42 -7.89
C ARG A 84 -1.74 -11.60 -7.90
N LYS A 85 -1.04 -10.71 -7.20
CA LYS A 85 0.42 -10.69 -7.06
C LYS A 85 0.80 -10.11 -5.70
N LYS A 86 2.08 -9.88 -5.46
CA LYS A 86 2.57 -9.20 -4.26
C LYS A 86 2.00 -7.78 -4.18
N ILE A 87 1.33 -7.45 -3.09
CA ILE A 87 0.66 -6.17 -2.85
C ILE A 87 1.32 -5.47 -1.68
N LEU A 88 1.73 -4.23 -1.90
CA LEU A 88 2.13 -3.30 -0.84
C LEU A 88 0.98 -2.32 -0.59
N VAL A 89 0.42 -2.34 0.59
CA VAL A 89 -0.71 -1.49 0.97
C VAL A 89 -0.24 -0.39 1.90
N TYR A 90 -0.64 0.84 1.65
CA TYR A 90 -0.37 1.93 2.58
C TYR A 90 -1.51 2.93 2.67
N CYS A 91 -1.55 3.62 3.79
CA CYS A 91 -2.38 4.80 4.01
C CYS A 91 -1.53 5.93 4.61
N ARG A 92 -2.14 6.83 5.36
CA ARG A 92 -1.40 7.94 5.96
C ARG A 92 -0.51 7.50 7.12
N SER A 93 -1.07 6.75 8.08
CA SER A 93 -0.41 6.39 9.35
C SER A 93 -0.46 4.89 9.68
N GLY A 94 -1.12 4.07 8.87
CA GLY A 94 -1.18 2.62 9.00
C GLY A 94 -2.53 2.04 9.47
N ARG A 95 -3.53 2.85 9.80
CA ARG A 95 -4.83 2.33 10.31
C ARG A 95 -5.77 1.84 9.21
N ARG A 96 -6.02 2.66 8.19
CA ARG A 96 -6.88 2.30 7.04
C ARG A 96 -6.28 1.16 6.23
N SER A 97 -4.96 1.12 6.11
CA SER A 97 -4.27 0.07 5.38
C SER A 97 -4.32 -1.30 6.06
N VAL A 98 -4.43 -1.36 7.38
CA VAL A 98 -4.71 -2.62 8.10
C VAL A 98 -6.08 -3.17 7.71
N SER A 99 -7.12 -2.34 7.68
CA SER A 99 -8.46 -2.75 7.23
C SER A 99 -8.44 -3.23 5.77
N ALA A 100 -7.77 -2.49 4.89
CA ALA A 100 -7.61 -2.87 3.50
C ALA A 100 -6.84 -4.19 3.33
N SER A 101 -5.78 -4.39 4.09
CA SER A 101 -5.00 -5.63 4.07
C SER A 101 -5.84 -6.83 4.51
N THR A 102 -6.67 -6.67 5.54
CA THR A 102 -7.62 -7.71 5.97
C THR A 102 -8.62 -8.05 4.88
N MET A 103 -9.19 -7.05 4.21
CA MET A 103 -10.10 -7.27 3.07
C MET A 103 -9.44 -8.07 1.94
N LEU A 104 -8.20 -7.75 1.61
CA LEU A 104 -7.43 -8.47 0.58
C LEU A 104 -7.19 -9.93 0.98
N VAL A 105 -6.78 -10.18 2.21
CA VAL A 105 -6.56 -11.54 2.72
C VAL A 105 -7.86 -12.35 2.70
N ASP A 106 -8.96 -11.77 3.16
CA ASP A 106 -10.29 -12.39 3.16
C ASP A 106 -10.77 -12.72 1.73
N ALA A 107 -10.33 -11.93 0.75
CA ALA A 107 -10.60 -12.16 -0.67
C ALA A 107 -9.63 -13.16 -1.33
N GLY A 108 -8.71 -13.77 -0.55
CA GLY A 108 -7.81 -14.83 -1.01
C GLY A 108 -6.47 -14.36 -1.57
N TYR A 109 -6.08 -13.10 -1.33
CA TYR A 109 -4.73 -12.62 -1.68
C TYR A 109 -3.72 -13.21 -0.69
N SER A 110 -2.64 -13.80 -1.20
CA SER A 110 -1.66 -14.56 -0.39
C SER A 110 -0.40 -13.77 -0.03
N GLU A 111 -0.11 -12.67 -0.71
CA GLU A 111 1.11 -11.88 -0.55
C GLU A 111 0.75 -10.41 -0.30
N VAL A 112 0.24 -10.13 0.91
CA VAL A 112 -0.21 -8.80 1.32
C VAL A 112 0.72 -8.26 2.40
N TYR A 113 1.27 -7.08 2.13
CA TYR A 113 2.20 -6.36 3.01
C TYR A 113 1.62 -5.01 3.36
N ASN A 114 1.43 -4.75 4.65
CA ASN A 114 1.02 -3.46 5.16
C ASN A 114 2.26 -2.63 5.53
N MET A 115 2.40 -1.45 4.95
CA MET A 115 3.48 -0.53 5.29
C MET A 115 3.17 0.19 6.61
N ALA A 116 3.78 -0.26 7.69
CA ALA A 116 3.59 0.31 9.02
C ALA A 116 4.06 1.78 9.05
N GLY A 117 3.27 2.62 9.71
CA GLY A 117 3.52 4.06 9.76
C GLY A 117 3.08 4.84 8.52
N GLY A 118 2.71 4.15 7.44
CA GLY A 118 2.16 4.74 6.22
C GLY A 118 3.09 5.73 5.52
N ILE A 119 2.50 6.58 4.69
CA ILE A 119 3.27 7.58 3.93
C ILE A 119 3.96 8.61 4.84
N ASN A 120 3.43 8.86 6.04
CA ASN A 120 4.10 9.73 7.01
C ASN A 120 5.48 9.19 7.36
N ALA A 121 5.59 7.92 7.71
CA ALA A 121 6.88 7.29 8.00
C ALA A 121 7.80 7.21 6.77
N TRP A 122 7.22 7.01 5.58
CA TRP A 122 7.94 7.04 4.31
C TRP A 122 8.60 8.40 4.06
N ILE A 123 7.85 9.49 4.23
CA ILE A 123 8.35 10.85 4.08
C ILE A 123 9.39 11.18 5.15
N ASP A 124 9.13 10.82 6.41
CA ASP A 124 10.05 11.05 7.53
C ASP A 124 11.39 10.33 7.33
N ALA A 125 11.40 9.21 6.65
CA ALA A 125 12.62 8.49 6.26
C ALA A 125 13.38 9.16 5.09
N GLY A 126 12.83 10.23 4.51
CA GLY A 126 13.43 10.94 3.38
C GLY A 126 13.20 10.26 2.03
N TYR A 127 12.25 9.34 1.92
CA TYR A 127 11.95 8.63 0.68
C TYR A 127 11.07 9.46 -0.25
N PRO A 128 11.24 9.32 -1.57
CA PRO A 128 10.59 10.20 -2.54
C PRO A 128 9.10 9.96 -2.67
N VAL A 129 8.37 11.04 -2.86
CA VAL A 129 6.96 11.05 -3.24
C VAL A 129 6.77 11.90 -4.49
N VAL A 130 5.68 11.67 -5.18
CA VAL A 130 5.22 12.48 -6.31
C VAL A 130 3.87 13.10 -5.97
N SER A 131 3.54 14.22 -6.62
CA SER A 131 2.23 14.84 -6.54
C SER A 131 1.54 14.75 -7.91
N SER A 132 0.22 14.72 -7.91
CA SER A 132 -0.54 14.92 -9.13
C SER A 132 -0.58 16.42 -9.37
N GLU A 133 0.27 16.93 -10.27
CA GLU A 133 0.15 18.31 -10.72
C GLU A 133 -1.20 18.46 -11.43
N TYR A 134 -2.01 19.41 -10.97
CA TYR A 134 -3.06 19.96 -11.80
C TYR A 134 -2.36 20.58 -12.99
N ILE A 135 -2.44 19.93 -14.14
CA ILE A 135 -2.19 20.62 -15.39
C ILE A 135 -3.42 21.52 -15.53
N GLU A 136 -3.32 22.77 -15.08
CA GLU A 136 -4.15 23.80 -15.64
C GLU A 136 -3.85 23.79 -17.13
N THR A 137 -4.74 23.15 -17.90
CA THR A 137 -4.77 23.43 -19.32
C THR A 137 -5.11 24.91 -19.40
N ASP A 138 -4.08 25.71 -19.66
CA ASP A 138 -4.28 27.07 -20.13
C ASP A 138 -5.16 26.95 -21.37
N ASP A 139 -6.46 27.11 -21.16
CA ASP A 139 -7.43 27.35 -22.21
C ASP A 139 -7.13 28.73 -22.73
N GLY A 140 -6.25 28.74 -23.72
CA GLY A 140 -5.83 29.94 -24.42
C GLY A 140 -6.97 30.60 -25.20
N SER A 141 -8.00 31.06 -24.51
CA SER A 141 -8.93 32.05 -25.05
C SER A 141 -8.38 33.44 -24.77
N ARG A 142 -7.45 33.86 -25.57
CA ARG A 142 -7.18 35.29 -25.78
C ARG A 142 -7.82 35.69 -27.09
N ASP A 143 -8.98 36.28 -26.98
CA ASP A 143 -9.47 37.24 -27.93
C ASP A 143 -8.81 38.59 -27.69
#